data_50cce2e1a5a885b51a10da5d66efd19e
#
_entry.id   50cce2e1a5a885b51a10da5d66efd19e
#
_cell.length_a   1.000
_cell.length_b   1.000
_cell.length_c   1.000
_cell.angle_alpha   90.00
_cell.angle_beta   90.00
_cell.angle_gamma   90.00
#
_symmetry.space_group_name_H-M   'P 1'
#
loop_
_entity.id
_entity.type
_entity.pdbx_description
1 polymer ?
#
loop_
_entity_poly.entity_id
_entity_poly.type
_entity_poly.pdbx_seq_one_letter_code
_entity_poly.pdbx_strand_id
1 'polypeptide(L)'
;VVGMGDDYPKAWHHRTSSGVWDDQWTMLGKTEGDGAKQHAHILYGALVGGPNQNGEYTDEINQYQYSEVAIDYNAAYTASLCAMLSKYGGTADPSFPPVETPKWDEFYIEACINQSSQNFTELKVQATNHSAWPARLIKNLSYRYYMDLTELFDAGYTLDDITVKIGYDEFQNCTASGPIQYDGNIYYVEITYDDGTVICPSGQSENQGELQFRISVPDATNFWDPTNDYSCQGLVSQELTVTDKITMYDNGVLIWGTEPNGKTPDDKSELKGDINIDGKFNVADIVMLNNYIVNLSDI
;
A
#
# COMPACT_ATOMS: atom_id res chain seq x y z
N VAL A 1 20.32 13.09 -18.32
CA VAL A 1 20.59 12.17 -17.19
C VAL A 1 19.51 12.37 -16.15
N VAL A 2 18.85 11.29 -15.77
CA VAL A 2 17.72 11.32 -14.81
C VAL A 2 18.20 11.79 -13.44
N GLY A 3 17.42 12.66 -12.80
CA GLY A 3 17.69 13.18 -11.45
C GLY A 3 18.88 14.11 -11.32
N MET A 4 19.48 14.54 -12.44
CA MET A 4 20.66 15.40 -12.45
C MET A 4 20.31 16.77 -13.04
N GLY A 5 20.53 17.83 -12.25
CA GLY A 5 20.16 19.20 -12.61
C GLY A 5 18.65 19.47 -12.43
N ASP A 6 18.24 20.69 -12.77
CA ASP A 6 16.87 21.15 -12.56
C ASP A 6 15.89 20.64 -13.62
N ASP A 7 16.40 20.40 -14.83
CA ASP A 7 15.61 20.06 -16.02
C ASP A 7 16.03 18.69 -16.57
N TYR A 8 15.84 17.65 -15.77
CA TYR A 8 16.14 16.27 -16.14
C TYR A 8 14.92 15.55 -16.72
N PRO A 9 15.12 14.45 -17.48
CA PRO A 9 14.02 13.59 -17.96
C PRO A 9 13.15 13.07 -16.82
N LYS A 10 11.83 13.25 -16.92
CA LYS A 10 10.84 12.84 -15.91
C LYS A 10 10.11 11.54 -16.27
N ALA A 11 10.03 11.23 -17.57
CA ALA A 11 9.21 10.14 -18.11
C ALA A 11 10.04 9.09 -18.85
N TRP A 12 11.04 8.50 -18.19
CA TRP A 12 11.90 7.47 -18.81
C TRP A 12 11.12 6.17 -19.08
N HIS A 13 11.47 5.55 -20.20
CA HIS A 13 10.79 4.36 -20.71
C HIS A 13 11.35 3.09 -20.06
N HIS A 14 10.92 2.75 -18.87
CA HIS A 14 11.08 1.41 -18.30
C HIS A 14 10.13 1.22 -17.14
N ARG A 15 9.51 0.04 -17.09
CA ARG A 15 8.46 -0.30 -16.12
C ARG A 15 8.98 -1.03 -14.88
N THR A 16 10.23 -1.39 -14.83
CA THR A 16 10.74 -2.26 -13.76
C THR A 16 11.14 -1.50 -12.51
N SER A 17 12.28 -0.85 -12.50
CA SER A 17 12.90 -0.32 -11.28
C SER A 17 12.21 0.89 -10.65
N SER A 18 11.33 1.53 -11.36
CA SER A 18 10.66 2.76 -10.92
C SER A 18 9.22 2.82 -11.39
N GLY A 19 8.70 1.67 -11.81
CA GLY A 19 7.38 1.55 -12.41
C GLY A 19 6.24 1.81 -11.45
N VAL A 20 5.09 2.01 -12.03
CA VAL A 20 3.83 2.15 -11.32
C VAL A 20 3.41 0.77 -10.82
N TRP A 21 2.85 0.71 -9.64
CA TRP A 21 2.50 -0.48 -8.89
C TRP A 21 1.34 -1.30 -9.50
N ASP A 22 0.36 -0.63 -10.11
CA ASP A 22 -0.92 -1.25 -10.45
C ASP A 22 -0.84 -2.16 -11.67
N ASP A 23 -0.01 -1.83 -12.64
CA ASP A 23 0.12 -2.65 -13.83
C ASP A 23 1.35 -2.28 -14.64
N GLN A 24 2.40 -3.02 -14.45
CA GLN A 24 3.64 -2.83 -15.20
C GLN A 24 3.49 -3.14 -16.69
N TRP A 25 2.47 -3.89 -17.10
CA TRP A 25 2.18 -4.19 -18.50
C TRP A 25 1.47 -3.03 -19.19
N THR A 26 0.52 -2.40 -18.52
CA THR A 26 -0.23 -1.29 -19.08
C THR A 26 0.43 0.07 -18.85
N MET A 27 1.47 0.15 -18.05
CA MET A 27 2.20 1.39 -17.79
C MET A 27 2.56 2.13 -19.08
N LEU A 28 3.00 1.40 -20.10
CA LEU A 28 3.33 1.95 -21.41
C LEU A 28 2.12 2.17 -22.31
N GLY A 29 1.01 1.51 -22.03
CA GLY A 29 -0.22 1.57 -22.82
C GLY A 29 -1.26 2.55 -22.29
N LYS A 30 -1.25 2.87 -21.01
CA LYS A 30 -2.13 3.87 -20.42
C LYS A 30 -1.60 5.26 -20.71
N THR A 31 -2.12 5.85 -21.75
CA THR A 31 -1.84 7.25 -22.13
C THR A 31 -2.70 8.25 -21.37
N GLU A 32 -3.73 7.79 -20.69
CA GLU A 32 -4.73 8.61 -20.01
C GLU A 32 -4.89 8.17 -18.56
N GLY A 33 -4.84 9.12 -17.65
CA GLY A 33 -4.95 8.95 -16.21
C GLY A 33 -3.65 9.27 -15.46
N ASP A 34 -3.77 10.05 -14.42
CA ASP A 34 -2.61 10.65 -13.74
C ASP A 34 -1.72 9.63 -13.03
N GLY A 35 -2.26 8.51 -12.59
CA GLY A 35 -1.51 7.48 -11.84
C GLY A 35 -0.57 6.65 -12.71
N ALA A 36 -0.92 6.39 -13.96
CA ALA A 36 -0.17 5.49 -14.85
C ALA A 36 1.15 6.07 -15.37
N LYS A 37 1.42 7.34 -15.16
CA LYS A 37 2.58 8.07 -15.71
C LYS A 37 3.62 8.45 -14.66
N GLN A 38 3.41 8.09 -13.41
CA GLN A 38 4.31 8.47 -12.34
C GLN A 38 5.22 7.30 -11.98
N HIS A 39 6.51 7.53 -12.06
CA HIS A 39 7.48 6.63 -11.45
C HIS A 39 7.44 6.78 -9.92
N ALA A 40 7.46 5.65 -9.21
CA ALA A 40 7.58 5.64 -7.75
C ALA A 40 8.90 6.29 -7.34
N HIS A 41 9.99 5.88 -7.99
CA HIS A 41 11.34 6.32 -7.67
C HIS A 41 11.94 7.16 -8.79
N ILE A 42 12.93 7.98 -8.46
CA ILE A 42 13.78 8.66 -9.42
C ILE A 42 15.00 7.76 -9.71
N LEU A 43 15.19 7.39 -10.96
CA LEU A 43 16.33 6.56 -11.39
C LEU A 43 17.59 7.42 -11.53
N TYR A 44 18.10 7.90 -10.40
CA TYR A 44 19.23 8.84 -10.34
C TYR A 44 20.45 8.34 -11.12
N GLY A 45 20.95 9.20 -11.98
CA GLY A 45 22.15 8.94 -12.78
C GLY A 45 21.93 8.16 -14.06
N ALA A 46 20.73 7.67 -14.35
CA ALA A 46 20.47 6.94 -15.58
C ALA A 46 20.54 7.86 -16.81
N LEU A 47 21.27 7.42 -17.83
CA LEU A 47 21.32 8.08 -19.14
C LEU A 47 20.16 7.56 -19.98
N VAL A 48 19.33 8.47 -20.50
CA VAL A 48 18.29 8.18 -21.49
C VAL A 48 18.84 8.21 -22.91
N GLY A 49 18.08 7.72 -23.88
CA GLY A 49 18.45 7.75 -25.30
C GLY A 49 18.85 9.14 -25.81
N GLY A 50 18.16 10.17 -25.33
CA GLY A 50 18.52 11.57 -25.60
C GLY A 50 17.90 12.13 -26.88
N PRO A 51 18.29 13.36 -27.28
CA PRO A 51 17.73 14.04 -28.43
C PRO A 51 18.14 13.40 -29.76
N ASN A 52 17.30 13.61 -30.75
CA ASN A 52 17.63 13.23 -32.13
C ASN A 52 18.73 14.14 -32.72
N GLN A 53 19.11 13.87 -33.98
CA GLN A 53 20.17 14.62 -34.70
C GLN A 53 19.88 16.13 -34.86
N ASN A 54 18.62 16.56 -34.69
CA ASN A 54 18.19 17.95 -34.76
C ASN A 54 18.14 18.63 -33.38
N GLY A 55 18.44 17.89 -32.30
CA GLY A 55 18.34 18.37 -30.94
C GLY A 55 16.91 18.31 -30.34
N GLU A 56 15.97 17.65 -31.02
CA GLU A 56 14.60 17.49 -30.54
C GLU A 56 14.55 16.36 -29.52
N TYR A 57 13.86 16.59 -28.40
CA TYR A 57 13.64 15.63 -27.32
C TYR A 57 12.19 15.68 -26.87
N THR A 58 11.58 14.50 -26.69
CA THR A 58 10.23 14.36 -26.13
C THR A 58 10.31 13.55 -24.85
N ASP A 59 9.92 14.16 -23.73
CA ASP A 59 9.90 13.53 -22.42
C ASP A 59 8.56 12.84 -22.16
N GLU A 60 8.36 11.71 -22.84
CA GLU A 60 7.16 10.87 -22.71
C GLU A 60 7.58 9.41 -22.57
N ILE A 61 6.89 8.68 -21.71
CA ILE A 61 7.22 7.29 -21.38
C ILE A 61 7.11 6.33 -22.56
N ASN A 62 6.26 6.63 -23.52
CA ASN A 62 6.06 5.82 -24.74
C ASN A 62 7.02 6.20 -25.90
N GLN A 63 7.80 7.26 -25.74
CA GLN A 63 8.77 7.72 -26.73
C GLN A 63 10.16 7.11 -26.45
N TYR A 64 10.25 5.77 -26.55
CA TYR A 64 11.44 5.01 -26.17
C TYR A 64 12.72 5.48 -26.86
N GLN A 65 12.64 6.00 -28.10
CA GLN A 65 13.80 6.51 -28.83
C GLN A 65 14.53 7.64 -28.09
N TYR A 66 13.79 8.41 -27.27
CA TYR A 66 14.31 9.52 -26.50
C TYR A 66 14.50 9.16 -25.03
N SER A 67 13.55 8.44 -24.45
CA SER A 67 13.40 8.30 -23.01
C SER A 67 13.86 6.95 -22.45
N GLU A 68 14.21 5.96 -23.31
CA GLU A 68 14.68 4.67 -22.83
C GLU A 68 16.00 4.77 -22.07
N VAL A 69 16.09 4.03 -20.96
CA VAL A 69 17.33 3.78 -20.23
C VAL A 69 17.78 2.36 -20.54
N ALA A 70 18.93 2.17 -21.18
CA ALA A 70 19.43 0.87 -21.57
C ALA A 70 20.82 0.59 -21.00
N ILE A 71 21.12 -0.70 -20.77
CA ILE A 71 22.36 -1.14 -20.11
C ILE A 71 23.60 -0.77 -20.94
N ASP A 72 23.55 -0.91 -22.26
CA ASP A 72 24.65 -0.72 -23.16
C ASP A 72 25.23 0.71 -23.13
N TYR A 73 24.39 1.74 -23.35
CA TYR A 73 24.90 3.11 -23.29
C TYR A 73 25.09 3.62 -21.85
N ASN A 74 24.36 3.11 -20.87
CA ASN A 74 24.64 3.40 -19.47
C ASN A 74 25.97 2.79 -19.00
N ALA A 75 26.36 1.63 -19.51
CA ALA A 75 27.67 1.04 -19.24
C ALA A 75 28.80 1.92 -19.80
N ALA A 76 28.68 2.39 -21.07
CA ALA A 76 29.65 3.31 -21.68
C ALA A 76 29.70 4.66 -20.94
N TYR A 77 28.57 5.18 -20.55
CA TYR A 77 28.48 6.42 -19.76
C TYR A 77 29.17 6.27 -18.38
N THR A 78 28.89 5.20 -17.66
CA THR A 78 29.55 4.90 -16.38
C THR A 78 31.05 4.77 -16.52
N ALA A 79 31.53 4.07 -17.56
CA ALA A 79 32.97 3.96 -17.85
C ALA A 79 33.61 5.34 -18.11
N SER A 80 32.93 6.22 -18.85
CA SER A 80 33.37 7.58 -19.12
C SER A 80 33.45 8.42 -17.83
N LEU A 81 32.45 8.32 -16.95
CA LEU A 81 32.46 8.99 -15.66
C LEU A 81 33.60 8.50 -14.76
N CYS A 82 33.85 7.19 -14.71
CA CYS A 82 34.98 6.62 -13.97
C CYS A 82 36.34 7.15 -14.50
N ALA A 83 36.51 7.24 -15.82
CA ALA A 83 37.73 7.79 -16.43
C ALA A 83 37.90 9.27 -16.09
N MET A 84 36.84 10.05 -16.12
CA MET A 84 36.86 11.46 -15.72
C MET A 84 37.19 11.63 -14.25
N LEU A 85 36.56 10.86 -13.37
CA LEU A 85 36.82 10.90 -11.93
C LEU A 85 38.27 10.52 -11.61
N SER A 86 38.81 9.50 -12.29
CA SER A 86 40.23 9.10 -12.16
C SER A 86 41.20 10.20 -12.59
N LYS A 87 40.82 10.96 -13.62
CA LYS A 87 41.69 12.01 -14.17
C LYS A 87 41.62 13.34 -13.43
N TYR A 88 40.43 13.73 -13.01
CA TYR A 88 40.16 15.05 -12.45
C TYR A 88 39.86 15.04 -10.95
N GLY A 89 39.65 13.87 -10.38
CA GLY A 89 39.18 13.74 -9.00
C GLY A 89 37.70 14.12 -8.83
N GLY A 90 37.26 14.15 -7.59
CA GLY A 90 35.91 14.57 -7.21
C GLY A 90 35.69 14.32 -5.74
N THR A 91 34.70 15.00 -5.18
CA THR A 91 34.22 14.79 -3.79
C THR A 91 32.80 14.30 -3.84
N ALA A 92 32.52 13.25 -3.10
CA ALA A 92 31.15 12.75 -2.95
C ALA A 92 30.29 13.80 -2.25
N ASP A 93 29.08 13.99 -2.74
CA ASP A 93 28.06 14.77 -2.06
C ASP A 93 27.34 13.86 -1.06
N PRO A 94 27.46 14.09 0.26
CA PRO A 94 26.84 13.24 1.26
C PRO A 94 25.30 13.38 1.30
N SER A 95 24.74 14.40 0.67
CA SER A 95 23.29 14.59 0.56
C SER A 95 22.67 13.91 -0.67
N PHE A 96 23.50 13.28 -1.51
CA PHE A 96 23.04 12.62 -2.73
C PHE A 96 23.15 11.08 -2.64
N PRO A 97 22.17 10.32 -3.10
CA PRO A 97 20.84 10.78 -3.55
C PRO A 97 19.99 11.29 -2.39
N PRO A 98 19.08 12.25 -2.65
CA PRO A 98 18.17 12.73 -1.61
C PRO A 98 17.24 11.60 -1.17
N VAL A 99 16.82 11.66 0.09
CA VAL A 99 15.80 10.75 0.62
C VAL A 99 14.48 11.04 -0.09
N GLU A 100 13.91 10.03 -0.72
CA GLU A 100 12.59 10.14 -1.34
C GLU A 100 11.50 10.08 -0.27
N THR A 101 10.44 10.84 -0.47
CA THR A 101 9.21 10.78 0.34
C THR A 101 8.12 10.05 -0.42
N PRO A 102 7.22 9.33 0.29
CA PRO A 102 6.04 8.73 -0.33
C PRO A 102 5.26 9.76 -1.16
N LYS A 103 4.85 9.36 -2.35
CA LYS A 103 4.06 10.21 -3.28
C LYS A 103 2.57 9.95 -3.20
N TRP A 104 2.18 8.88 -2.52
CA TRP A 104 0.80 8.41 -2.32
C TRP A 104 0.70 7.62 -1.02
N ASP A 105 -0.53 7.30 -0.63
CA ASP A 105 -0.79 6.41 0.49
C ASP A 105 -0.28 5.01 0.16
N GLU A 106 0.62 4.50 1.00
CA GLU A 106 1.24 3.19 0.78
C GLU A 106 0.29 2.03 1.07
N PHE A 107 -0.67 2.24 1.95
CA PHE A 107 -1.73 1.27 2.28
C PHE A 107 -3.05 2.00 2.32
N TYR A 108 -4.11 1.34 1.88
CA TYR A 108 -5.46 1.86 2.06
C TYR A 108 -6.51 0.77 1.92
N ILE A 109 -7.70 1.08 2.39
CA ILE A 109 -8.90 0.27 2.21
C ILE A 109 -9.91 1.05 1.39
N GLU A 110 -10.45 0.37 0.38
CA GLU A 110 -11.67 0.75 -0.29
C GLU A 110 -12.80 -0.16 0.17
N ALA A 111 -13.98 0.41 0.39
CA ALA A 111 -15.13 -0.37 0.80
C ALA A 111 -16.44 0.18 0.23
N CYS A 112 -17.46 -0.67 0.17
CA CYS A 112 -18.83 -0.28 -0.12
C CYS A 112 -19.82 -1.18 0.63
N ILE A 113 -21.06 -0.72 0.71
CA ILE A 113 -22.20 -1.56 1.12
C ILE A 113 -22.59 -2.42 -0.07
N ASN A 114 -22.31 -3.73 0.00
CA ASN A 114 -22.65 -4.67 -1.06
C ASN A 114 -24.15 -4.97 -1.06
N GLN A 115 -24.71 -5.28 0.12
CA GLN A 115 -26.14 -5.47 0.35
C GLN A 115 -26.50 -5.02 1.77
N SER A 116 -27.73 -4.58 1.97
CA SER A 116 -28.25 -4.31 3.31
C SER A 116 -29.74 -4.61 3.41
N SER A 117 -30.19 -4.91 4.63
CA SER A 117 -31.58 -5.14 4.96
C SER A 117 -31.81 -4.75 6.43
N GLN A 118 -33.02 -4.90 6.92
CA GLN A 118 -33.40 -4.59 8.30
C GLN A 118 -32.77 -5.54 9.35
N ASN A 119 -32.08 -6.58 8.90
CA ASN A 119 -31.45 -7.59 9.76
C ASN A 119 -30.01 -7.92 9.37
N PHE A 120 -29.42 -7.25 8.38
CA PHE A 120 -28.01 -7.45 8.02
C PHE A 120 -27.41 -6.30 7.24
N THR A 121 -26.09 -6.21 7.29
CA THR A 121 -25.25 -5.45 6.36
C THR A 121 -24.19 -6.38 5.79
N GLU A 122 -24.03 -6.36 4.49
CA GLU A 122 -22.93 -7.03 3.78
C GLU A 122 -22.01 -5.99 3.17
N LEU A 123 -20.74 -6.14 3.45
CA LEU A 123 -19.69 -5.24 3.01
C LEU A 123 -18.84 -5.92 1.97
N LYS A 124 -18.40 -5.13 1.00
CA LYS A 124 -17.30 -5.45 0.11
C LYS A 124 -16.13 -4.55 0.50
N VAL A 125 -14.99 -5.17 0.79
CA VAL A 125 -13.77 -4.49 1.23
C VAL A 125 -12.62 -4.93 0.34
N GLN A 126 -11.80 -3.98 -0.07
CA GLN A 126 -10.58 -4.23 -0.82
C GLN A 126 -9.40 -3.60 -0.08
N ALA A 127 -8.48 -4.43 0.37
CA ALA A 127 -7.23 -3.99 1.00
C ALA A 127 -6.14 -3.86 -0.06
N THR A 128 -5.40 -2.76 -0.05
CA THR A 128 -4.40 -2.46 -1.06
C THR A 128 -3.04 -2.14 -0.44
N ASN A 129 -1.99 -2.68 -1.03
CA ASN A 129 -0.59 -2.40 -0.72
C ASN A 129 0.08 -1.70 -1.91
N HIS A 130 0.39 -0.42 -1.74
CA HIS A 130 1.13 0.40 -2.71
C HIS A 130 2.48 0.87 -2.16
N SER A 131 3.02 0.14 -1.19
CA SER A 131 4.29 0.54 -0.57
C SER A 131 5.44 0.52 -1.57
N ALA A 132 6.25 1.58 -1.54
CA ALA A 132 7.39 1.75 -2.42
C ALA A 132 8.59 2.40 -1.72
N TRP A 133 8.46 2.94 -0.50
CA TRP A 133 9.49 3.71 0.20
C TRP A 133 9.88 3.19 1.59
N PRO A 134 10.42 1.98 1.70
CA PRO A 134 10.64 0.92 0.70
C PRO A 134 9.37 0.10 0.43
N ALA A 135 9.38 -0.63 -0.68
CA ALA A 135 8.39 -1.65 -0.94
C ALA A 135 8.47 -2.75 0.12
N ARG A 136 7.32 -3.15 0.67
CA ARG A 136 7.24 -4.16 1.74
C ARG A 136 6.03 -5.07 1.56
N LEU A 137 6.17 -6.31 1.97
CA LEU A 137 5.09 -7.28 1.99
C LEU A 137 4.29 -7.13 3.29
N ILE A 138 2.96 -7.25 3.19
CA ILE A 138 2.11 -7.49 4.36
C ILE A 138 1.92 -8.99 4.47
N LYS A 139 2.29 -9.58 5.61
CA LYS A 139 2.23 -11.03 5.84
C LYS A 139 1.21 -11.45 6.90
N ASN A 140 0.87 -10.56 7.82
CA ASN A 140 -0.05 -10.80 8.94
C ASN A 140 -1.13 -9.71 8.91
N LEU A 141 -1.81 -9.64 7.76
CA LEU A 141 -2.88 -8.67 7.54
C LEU A 141 -4.06 -8.95 8.45
N SER A 142 -4.54 -7.91 9.13
CA SER A 142 -5.90 -7.87 9.64
C SER A 142 -6.53 -6.50 9.40
N TYR A 143 -7.85 -6.45 9.42
CA TYR A 143 -8.59 -5.19 9.42
C TYR A 143 -9.86 -5.28 10.25
N ARG A 144 -10.33 -4.12 10.72
CA ARG A 144 -11.46 -4.00 11.65
C ARG A 144 -12.55 -3.12 11.10
N TYR A 145 -13.75 -3.63 11.17
CA TYR A 145 -14.99 -2.90 10.95
C TYR A 145 -15.64 -2.60 12.30
N TYR A 146 -15.80 -1.33 12.64
CA TYR A 146 -16.37 -0.88 13.91
C TYR A 146 -17.84 -0.56 13.75
N MET A 147 -18.67 -1.10 14.65
CA MET A 147 -20.10 -0.97 14.66
C MET A 147 -20.60 -0.52 16.04
N ASP A 148 -21.70 0.23 16.06
CA ASP A 148 -22.43 0.58 17.27
C ASP A 148 -23.58 -0.42 17.45
N LEU A 149 -23.59 -1.15 18.54
CA LEU A 149 -24.60 -2.18 18.84
C LEU A 149 -25.69 -1.70 19.81
N THR A 150 -25.90 -0.40 19.92
CA THR A 150 -26.92 0.18 20.80
C THR A 150 -28.28 -0.35 20.46
N GLU A 151 -28.69 -0.41 19.20
CA GLU A 151 -29.98 -0.90 18.75
C GLU A 151 -30.19 -2.40 19.03
N LEU A 152 -29.12 -3.20 19.01
CA LEU A 152 -29.17 -4.61 19.38
C LEU A 152 -29.58 -4.77 20.85
N PHE A 153 -28.91 -4.05 21.76
CA PHE A 153 -29.14 -4.11 23.18
C PHE A 153 -30.50 -3.50 23.56
N ASP A 154 -30.88 -2.39 22.94
CA ASP A 154 -32.18 -1.75 23.13
C ASP A 154 -33.33 -2.64 22.68
N ALA A 155 -33.13 -3.49 21.68
CA ALA A 155 -34.07 -4.49 21.23
C ALA A 155 -34.11 -5.76 22.13
N GLY A 156 -33.20 -5.83 23.12
CA GLY A 156 -33.15 -6.94 24.10
C GLY A 156 -32.38 -8.16 23.60
N TYR A 157 -31.62 -8.04 22.55
CA TYR A 157 -30.72 -9.07 22.01
C TYR A 157 -29.31 -8.96 22.61
N THR A 158 -28.48 -9.96 22.34
CA THR A 158 -27.13 -10.09 22.88
C THR A 158 -26.10 -10.31 21.74
N LEU A 159 -24.84 -10.32 22.07
CA LEU A 159 -23.77 -10.61 21.09
C LEU A 159 -23.90 -12.02 20.48
N ASP A 160 -24.50 -12.96 21.20
CA ASP A 160 -24.73 -14.33 20.69
C ASP A 160 -25.74 -14.39 19.54
N ASP A 161 -26.52 -13.32 19.35
CA ASP A 161 -27.51 -13.19 18.28
C ASP A 161 -26.89 -12.63 17.00
N ILE A 162 -25.63 -12.18 17.05
CA ILE A 162 -24.89 -11.68 15.87
C ILE A 162 -24.17 -12.83 15.17
N THR A 163 -24.34 -12.88 13.87
CA THR A 163 -23.60 -13.80 13.00
C THR A 163 -22.73 -13.02 12.01
N VAL A 164 -21.44 -13.33 11.98
CA VAL A 164 -20.52 -12.82 10.95
C VAL A 164 -20.19 -13.95 10.00
N LYS A 165 -20.40 -13.73 8.70
CA LYS A 165 -20.20 -14.75 7.68
C LYS A 165 -19.42 -14.18 6.50
N ILE A 166 -18.33 -14.85 6.11
CA ILE A 166 -17.59 -14.57 4.89
C ILE A 166 -18.37 -15.12 3.70
N GLY A 167 -18.67 -14.28 2.74
CA GLY A 167 -19.35 -14.63 1.49
C GLY A 167 -18.40 -14.86 0.33
N TYR A 168 -17.32 -14.07 0.26
CA TYR A 168 -16.25 -14.18 -0.74
C TYR A 168 -14.94 -13.78 -0.11
N ASP A 169 -13.87 -14.48 -0.42
CA ASP A 169 -12.51 -14.19 -0.02
C ASP A 169 -11.58 -14.55 -1.19
N GLU A 170 -10.93 -13.55 -1.76
CA GLU A 170 -10.04 -13.74 -2.90
C GLU A 170 -8.84 -14.62 -2.56
N PHE A 171 -8.32 -14.51 -1.33
CA PHE A 171 -7.20 -15.31 -0.86
C PHE A 171 -7.59 -16.67 -0.25
N GLN A 172 -8.88 -16.90 0.00
CA GLN A 172 -9.48 -18.18 0.47
C GLN A 172 -8.95 -18.67 1.83
N ASN A 173 -8.45 -17.79 2.68
CA ASN A 173 -7.85 -18.18 3.96
C ASN A 173 -8.05 -17.14 5.07
N CYS A 174 -9.04 -16.27 4.97
CA CYS A 174 -9.36 -15.37 6.05
C CYS A 174 -10.33 -15.99 7.08
N THR A 175 -10.26 -15.49 8.29
CA THR A 175 -11.20 -15.74 9.37
C THR A 175 -11.81 -14.45 9.85
N ALA A 176 -13.08 -14.49 10.23
CA ALA A 176 -13.76 -13.39 10.88
C ALA A 176 -13.97 -13.72 12.35
N SER A 177 -13.58 -12.83 13.24
CA SER A 177 -13.79 -12.91 14.66
C SER A 177 -14.59 -11.73 15.17
N GLY A 178 -15.35 -11.94 16.24
CA GLY A 178 -16.13 -10.89 16.85
C GLY A 178 -17.64 -11.19 16.84
N PRO A 179 -18.46 -10.28 17.40
CA PRO A 179 -18.11 -8.91 17.83
C PRO A 179 -17.18 -8.87 19.05
N ILE A 180 -16.16 -8.03 18.98
CA ILE A 180 -15.20 -7.77 20.06
C ILE A 180 -15.45 -6.35 20.57
N GLN A 181 -15.61 -6.17 21.89
CA GLN A 181 -15.86 -4.84 22.45
C GLN A 181 -14.66 -3.93 22.29
N TYR A 182 -14.90 -2.72 21.78
CA TYR A 182 -13.90 -1.67 21.67
C TYR A 182 -14.03 -0.65 22.81
N ASP A 183 -15.18 0.01 22.90
CA ASP A 183 -15.50 0.95 23.98
C ASP A 183 -17.03 1.15 24.06
N GLY A 184 -17.62 1.04 25.28
CA GLY A 184 -19.07 1.20 25.46
C GLY A 184 -19.85 0.21 24.59
N ASN A 185 -20.73 0.74 23.73
CA ASN A 185 -21.50 -0.05 22.76
C ASN A 185 -20.83 -0.18 21.41
N ILE A 186 -19.62 0.36 21.26
CA ILE A 186 -18.81 0.19 20.03
C ILE A 186 -18.09 -1.15 20.10
N TYR A 187 -18.31 -1.97 19.10
CA TYR A 187 -17.70 -3.27 18.90
C TYR A 187 -17.02 -3.30 17.53
N TYR A 188 -16.18 -4.29 17.28
CA TYR A 188 -15.62 -4.51 15.95
C TYR A 188 -15.65 -5.99 15.55
N VAL A 189 -15.76 -6.21 14.28
CA VAL A 189 -15.41 -7.47 13.62
C VAL A 189 -13.97 -7.35 13.13
N GLU A 190 -13.13 -8.32 13.47
CA GLU A 190 -11.76 -8.40 12.94
C GLU A 190 -11.68 -9.50 11.88
N ILE A 191 -11.18 -9.12 10.73
CA ILE A 191 -10.84 -10.05 9.67
C ILE A 191 -9.34 -10.26 9.76
N THR A 192 -8.91 -11.52 9.84
CA THR A 192 -7.50 -11.91 9.94
C THR A 192 -7.20 -12.90 8.84
N TYR A 193 -6.09 -12.70 8.16
CA TYR A 193 -5.57 -13.65 7.17
C TYR A 193 -4.56 -14.57 7.81
N ASP A 194 -4.64 -15.85 7.45
CA ASP A 194 -3.75 -16.89 7.95
C ASP A 194 -2.31 -16.70 7.45
N ASP A 195 -1.39 -17.32 8.19
CA ASP A 195 0.03 -17.30 7.89
C ASP A 195 0.29 -17.85 6.47
N GLY A 196 0.92 -17.06 5.62
CA GLY A 196 1.19 -17.39 4.23
C GLY A 196 0.44 -16.55 3.20
N THR A 197 -0.61 -15.82 3.58
CA THR A 197 -1.20 -14.79 2.72
C THR A 197 -0.28 -13.58 2.66
N VAL A 198 0.02 -13.15 1.46
CA VAL A 198 0.89 -12.01 1.21
C VAL A 198 0.21 -11.07 0.24
N ILE A 199 0.07 -9.79 0.66
CA ILE A 199 -0.24 -8.72 -0.29
C ILE A 199 1.07 -8.08 -0.72
N CYS A 200 1.41 -8.24 -2.00
CA CYS A 200 2.62 -7.70 -2.60
C CYS A 200 2.46 -6.19 -2.86
N PRO A 201 3.56 -5.43 -2.88
CA PRO A 201 3.49 -3.99 -3.20
C PRO A 201 3.33 -3.71 -4.70
N SER A 202 3.36 -4.73 -5.54
CA SER A 202 3.27 -4.64 -7.00
C SER A 202 2.83 -5.98 -7.58
N GLY A 203 2.46 -5.97 -8.85
CA GLY A 203 1.93 -7.11 -9.57
C GLY A 203 0.60 -6.77 -10.22
N GLN A 204 0.08 -7.64 -11.08
CA GLN A 204 -1.15 -7.33 -11.83
C GLN A 204 -2.40 -7.29 -10.95
N SER A 205 -2.43 -8.07 -9.88
CA SER A 205 -3.52 -8.11 -8.90
C SER A 205 -3.04 -8.53 -7.51
N GLU A 206 -1.78 -8.85 -7.35
CA GLU A 206 -1.23 -9.33 -6.09
C GLU A 206 -1.06 -8.23 -5.04
N ASN A 207 -1.27 -6.97 -5.43
CA ASN A 207 -1.24 -5.82 -4.53
C ASN A 207 -2.59 -5.49 -3.90
N GLN A 208 -3.64 -6.23 -4.23
CA GLN A 208 -5.00 -6.02 -3.75
C GLN A 208 -5.61 -7.34 -3.30
N GLY A 209 -6.57 -7.27 -2.39
CA GLY A 209 -7.36 -8.41 -1.95
C GLY A 209 -8.80 -8.03 -1.63
N GLU A 210 -9.75 -8.61 -2.35
CA GLU A 210 -11.18 -8.42 -2.12
C GLU A 210 -11.74 -9.42 -1.11
N LEU A 211 -12.55 -8.91 -0.19
CA LEU A 211 -13.35 -9.69 0.73
C LEU A 211 -14.79 -9.19 0.75
N GLN A 212 -15.75 -10.12 0.83
CA GLN A 212 -17.14 -9.81 1.14
C GLN A 212 -17.55 -10.56 2.40
N PHE A 213 -18.06 -9.83 3.38
CA PHE A 213 -18.56 -10.42 4.61
C PHE A 213 -19.87 -9.77 5.04
N ARG A 214 -20.71 -10.56 5.73
CA ARG A 214 -22.02 -10.14 6.21
C ARG A 214 -22.05 -10.20 7.72
N ILE A 215 -22.57 -9.14 8.33
CA ILE A 215 -22.96 -9.06 9.73
C ILE A 215 -24.48 -9.11 9.77
N SER A 216 -25.06 -10.04 10.51
CA SER A 216 -26.50 -10.23 10.55
C SER A 216 -26.99 -10.56 11.96
N VAL A 217 -28.24 -10.20 12.20
CA VAL A 217 -29.06 -10.58 13.38
C VAL A 217 -30.16 -11.53 12.93
N PRO A 218 -30.96 -12.16 13.84
CA PRO A 218 -31.98 -13.12 13.44
C PRO A 218 -32.95 -12.60 12.38
N ASP A 219 -33.33 -13.45 11.43
CA ASP A 219 -34.13 -13.10 10.24
C ASP A 219 -35.49 -12.41 10.54
N ALA A 220 -36.06 -12.65 11.71
CA ALA A 220 -37.34 -12.06 12.09
C ALA A 220 -37.23 -10.64 12.67
N THR A 221 -36.04 -10.08 12.74
CA THR A 221 -35.77 -8.75 13.31
C THR A 221 -35.82 -7.64 12.27
N ASN A 222 -36.01 -6.40 12.73
CA ASN A 222 -36.13 -5.23 11.89
C ASN A 222 -35.49 -3.97 12.51
N PHE A 223 -34.56 -4.15 13.44
CA PHE A 223 -33.95 -3.05 14.19
C PHE A 223 -32.54 -2.71 13.72
N TRP A 224 -31.91 -3.53 12.87
CA TRP A 224 -30.54 -3.35 12.45
C TRP A 224 -30.37 -2.06 11.65
N ASP A 225 -29.48 -1.18 12.12
CA ASP A 225 -29.21 0.12 11.53
C ASP A 225 -27.69 0.36 11.39
N PRO A 226 -27.07 0.05 10.25
CA PRO A 226 -25.63 0.26 10.06
C PRO A 226 -25.25 1.73 9.89
N THR A 227 -26.20 2.67 9.85
CA THR A 227 -25.89 4.10 9.64
C THR A 227 -25.25 4.76 10.85
N ASN A 228 -25.39 4.16 12.05
CA ASN A 228 -24.72 4.58 13.28
C ASN A 228 -23.31 3.97 13.42
N ASP A 229 -22.96 2.98 12.60
CA ASP A 229 -21.66 2.35 12.62
C ASP A 229 -20.55 3.31 12.20
N TYR A 230 -19.48 3.38 13.00
CA TYR A 230 -18.33 4.21 12.67
C TYR A 230 -17.75 3.87 11.29
N SER A 231 -17.59 2.59 11.00
CA SER A 231 -16.97 2.15 9.74
C SER A 231 -17.91 2.21 8.54
N CYS A 232 -19.22 2.38 8.75
CA CYS A 232 -20.19 2.55 7.66
C CYS A 232 -20.27 4.00 7.16
N GLN A 233 -19.80 4.95 7.96
CA GLN A 233 -19.88 6.37 7.62
C GLN A 233 -19.15 6.70 6.32
N GLY A 234 -19.89 7.23 5.35
CA GLY A 234 -19.34 7.63 4.04
C GLY A 234 -19.30 6.52 3.00
N LEU A 235 -19.63 5.27 3.37
CA LEU A 235 -19.73 4.20 2.38
C LEU A 235 -20.95 4.39 1.48
N VAL A 236 -20.75 4.09 0.20
CA VAL A 236 -21.79 4.14 -0.83
C VAL A 236 -22.20 2.72 -1.20
N SER A 237 -23.46 2.54 -1.62
CA SER A 237 -23.92 1.23 -2.09
C SER A 237 -23.32 0.88 -3.45
N GLN A 238 -22.71 -0.28 -3.56
CA GLN A 238 -22.16 -0.87 -4.79
C GLN A 238 -20.99 -0.08 -5.43
N GLU A 239 -20.46 0.94 -4.77
CA GLU A 239 -19.34 1.73 -5.27
C GLU A 239 -18.20 1.75 -4.26
N LEU A 240 -17.07 1.14 -4.61
CA LEU A 240 -15.88 1.16 -3.79
C LEU A 240 -15.35 2.58 -3.63
N THR A 241 -15.17 3.01 -2.40
CA THR A 241 -14.61 4.31 -2.04
C THR A 241 -13.53 4.10 -0.98
N VAL A 242 -12.46 4.89 -1.06
CA VAL A 242 -11.42 4.89 -0.03
C VAL A 242 -12.03 5.33 1.30
N THR A 243 -11.79 4.56 2.34
CA THR A 243 -12.25 4.87 3.69
C THR A 243 -11.13 4.68 4.71
N ASP A 244 -10.97 5.66 5.59
CA ASP A 244 -10.08 5.60 6.75
C ASP A 244 -10.77 5.04 8.01
N LYS A 245 -12.05 4.68 7.92
CA LYS A 245 -12.85 4.19 9.05
C LYS A 245 -12.89 2.67 9.17
N ILE A 246 -12.35 1.96 8.21
CA ILE A 246 -11.97 0.56 8.31
C ILE A 246 -10.44 0.55 8.45
N THR A 247 -9.97 0.12 9.61
CA THR A 247 -8.53 0.20 9.95
C THR A 247 -7.80 -1.06 9.50
N MET A 248 -6.56 -0.92 9.03
CA MET A 248 -5.71 -2.02 8.58
C MET A 248 -4.49 -2.15 9.48
N TYR A 249 -4.11 -3.38 9.77
CA TYR A 249 -2.99 -3.72 10.63
C TYR A 249 -2.06 -4.71 9.94
N ASP A 250 -0.76 -4.54 10.17
CA ASP A 250 0.26 -5.53 9.86
C ASP A 250 0.87 -6.03 11.16
N ASN A 251 0.70 -7.32 11.45
CA ASN A 251 1.13 -7.94 12.71
C ASN A 251 0.64 -7.17 13.96
N GLY A 252 -0.61 -6.69 13.93
CA GLY A 252 -1.24 -5.94 15.01
C GLY A 252 -0.82 -4.47 15.13
N VAL A 253 0.06 -3.99 14.26
CA VAL A 253 0.44 -2.58 14.18
C VAL A 253 -0.50 -1.88 13.19
N LEU A 254 -1.14 -0.79 13.62
CA LEU A 254 -2.00 0.02 12.76
C LEU A 254 -1.17 0.65 11.63
N ILE A 255 -1.52 0.36 10.37
CA ILE A 255 -0.84 0.85 9.17
C ILE A 255 -1.71 1.73 8.28
N TRP A 256 -3.04 1.69 8.46
CA TRP A 256 -4.01 2.51 7.74
C TRP A 256 -5.24 2.79 8.59
N GLY A 257 -5.81 3.96 8.37
CA GLY A 257 -7.10 4.38 8.91
C GLY A 257 -7.02 5.01 10.29
N THR A 258 -8.19 5.37 10.80
CA THR A 258 -8.38 6.04 12.10
C THR A 258 -9.29 5.16 12.96
N GLU A 259 -8.84 4.80 14.15
CA GLU A 259 -9.72 4.11 15.12
C GLU A 259 -10.78 5.06 15.69
N PRO A 260 -11.92 4.57 16.22
CA PRO A 260 -12.97 5.43 16.77
C PRO A 260 -12.51 6.42 17.86
N ASN A 261 -11.43 6.11 18.58
CA ASN A 261 -10.83 6.99 19.59
C ASN A 261 -9.91 8.07 19.01
N GLY A 262 -9.76 8.12 17.67
CA GLY A 262 -8.90 9.06 16.95
C GLY A 262 -7.45 8.60 16.78
N LYS A 263 -7.11 7.35 17.17
CA LYS A 263 -5.78 6.81 16.93
C LYS A 263 -5.57 6.57 15.43
N THR A 264 -4.47 7.11 14.90
CA THR A 264 -3.99 6.93 13.53
C THR A 264 -2.72 6.08 13.52
N PRO A 265 -2.27 5.59 12.36
CA PRO A 265 -0.95 4.99 12.25
C PRO A 265 0.11 5.93 12.86
N ASP A 266 0.98 5.38 13.70
CA ASP A 266 2.11 6.14 14.18
C ASP A 266 2.93 6.58 12.97
N ASP A 267 3.28 7.86 12.91
CA ASP A 267 4.12 8.42 11.86
C ASP A 267 5.56 7.92 12.05
N LYS A 268 5.74 6.61 11.77
CA LYS A 268 7.07 5.96 11.78
C LYS A 268 7.87 6.27 10.53
N SER A 269 7.50 7.34 9.79
CA SER A 269 8.22 7.80 8.62
C SER A 269 9.67 8.22 8.92
N GLU A 270 10.07 8.22 10.18
CA GLU A 270 11.28 8.95 10.59
C GLU A 270 12.54 8.11 10.74
N LEU A 271 12.45 6.77 10.82
CA LEU A 271 13.69 6.00 11.01
C LEU A 271 13.81 4.85 10.01
N LYS A 272 14.07 5.21 8.74
CA LYS A 272 14.54 4.24 7.75
C LYS A 272 15.79 3.56 8.28
N GLY A 273 15.67 2.26 8.55
CA GLY A 273 16.78 1.47 9.11
C GLY A 273 16.62 1.06 10.58
N ASP A 274 15.58 1.51 11.27
CA ASP A 274 15.18 1.00 12.58
C ASP A 274 14.49 -0.36 12.43
N ILE A 275 15.30 -1.41 12.41
CA ILE A 275 14.85 -2.77 12.11
C ILE A 275 14.22 -3.43 13.33
N ASN A 276 14.67 -3.04 14.52
CA ASN A 276 14.15 -3.55 15.79
C ASN A 276 12.95 -2.75 16.31
N ILE A 277 12.59 -1.66 15.62
CA ILE A 277 11.43 -0.79 15.93
C ILE A 277 11.52 -0.18 17.35
N ASP A 278 12.73 0.16 17.80
CA ASP A 278 12.95 0.79 19.11
C ASP A 278 12.91 2.33 19.07
N GLY A 279 12.65 2.91 17.90
CA GLY A 279 12.62 4.35 17.67
C GLY A 279 14.01 4.98 17.54
N LYS A 280 15.05 4.21 17.29
CA LYS A 280 16.43 4.69 17.12
C LYS A 280 17.11 3.95 15.97
N PHE A 281 17.79 4.70 15.13
CA PHE A 281 18.69 4.11 14.14
C PHE A 281 20.10 3.98 14.75
N ASN A 282 20.53 2.73 15.00
CA ASN A 282 21.81 2.49 15.66
C ASN A 282 22.43 1.12 15.30
N VAL A 283 23.51 0.75 15.97
CA VAL A 283 24.22 -0.51 15.70
C VAL A 283 23.37 -1.76 15.93
N ALA A 284 22.34 -1.70 16.78
CA ALA A 284 21.45 -2.84 17.01
C ALA A 284 20.66 -3.21 15.75
N ASP A 285 20.24 -2.23 14.97
CA ASP A 285 19.55 -2.44 13.69
C ASP A 285 20.47 -3.10 12.67
N ILE A 286 21.71 -2.64 12.60
CA ILE A 286 22.70 -3.21 11.69
C ILE A 286 23.01 -4.67 12.06
N VAL A 287 23.11 -4.97 13.35
CA VAL A 287 23.32 -6.34 13.84
C VAL A 287 22.11 -7.21 13.53
N MET A 288 20.89 -6.68 13.70
CA MET A 288 19.67 -7.41 13.40
C MET A 288 19.52 -7.68 11.90
N LEU A 289 19.81 -6.70 11.05
CA LEU A 289 19.84 -6.86 9.60
C LEU A 289 20.89 -7.90 9.18
N ASN A 290 22.08 -7.83 9.75
CA ASN A 290 23.16 -8.76 9.43
C ASN A 290 22.79 -10.20 9.83
N ASN A 291 22.20 -10.37 10.99
CA ASN A 291 21.70 -11.69 11.45
C ASN A 291 20.58 -12.22 10.53
N TYR A 292 19.70 -11.36 10.06
CA TYR A 292 18.67 -11.73 9.10
C TYR A 292 19.27 -12.18 7.76
N ILE A 293 20.23 -11.44 7.23
CA ILE A 293 20.92 -11.77 5.99
C ILE A 293 21.71 -13.08 6.10
N VAL A 294 22.42 -13.29 7.21
CA VAL A 294 23.19 -14.51 7.46
C VAL A 294 22.27 -15.73 7.55
N ASN A 295 21.15 -15.63 8.24
CA ASN A 295 20.18 -16.72 8.35
C ASN A 295 19.47 -17.04 7.01
N LEU A 296 19.40 -16.10 6.09
CA LEU A 296 18.90 -16.34 4.72
C LEU A 296 19.92 -17.07 3.83
N SER A 297 21.23 -17.03 4.18
CA SER A 297 22.27 -17.69 3.42
C SER A 297 22.46 -19.17 3.82
N ASP A 298 21.79 -19.63 4.86
CA ASP A 298 21.85 -21.01 5.35
C ASP A 298 20.64 -21.88 4.89
N ILE A 299 19.80 -21.35 3.97
CA ILE A 299 18.72 -22.04 3.27
C ILE A 299 19.11 -22.24 1.80
#